data_e20565d23f1d880263660956516aba03
#
_entry.id   e20565d23f1d880263660956516aba03
#
_cell.length_a   1.000
_cell.length_b   1.000
_cell.length_c   1.000
_cell.angle_alpha   90.00
_cell.angle_beta   90.00
_cell.angle_gamma   90.00
#
_symmetry.space_group_name_H-M   'P 1'
#
loop_
_entity.id
_entity.type
_entity.pdbx_description
1 polymer ?
#
loop_
_entity_poly.entity_id
_entity_poly.type
_entity_poly.pdbx_seq_one_letter_code
_entity_poly.pdbx_strand_id
1 'polypeptide(L)'
;MSLYDETLIKIKSLEIQGAENIAIAGVKAFAEKLKETDDVAKLKTYIAELSSLRVTEPALKNALQFCLLNFKKDPNVAETVVKYFSDAKEKIAEIGAKKIADGMTIFTHCHASTVTKILIKAHEQGKKFTVRNTETRPKFQGRKTAEELAKAGIPVIHGVDSTGRIALKECDLFLFGADAITAEGNVVNKIGTTMFAQFAEMYQIPVYSCTNSWKFDPATIGGADEPIEERDSKEVWDSPPEGVKIINPAFELTPADKINGIITELGVFKPETLVMEITKAYPWMVE
;
A
#
# COMPACT_ATOMS: atom_id res chain seq x y z
N MET A 1 3.44 -26.49 -14.94
CA MET A 1 2.74 -25.20 -14.87
C MET A 1 3.83 -24.14 -14.91
N SER A 2 3.69 -23.11 -15.74
CA SER A 2 4.69 -22.03 -15.79
C SER A 2 4.64 -21.16 -14.53
N LEU A 3 5.71 -20.41 -14.20
CA LEU A 3 5.68 -19.44 -13.11
C LEU A 3 4.56 -18.40 -13.35
N TYR A 4 4.31 -18.06 -14.63
CA TYR A 4 3.24 -17.14 -15.01
C TYR A 4 1.87 -17.67 -14.55
N ASP A 5 1.51 -18.90 -14.94
CA ASP A 5 0.22 -19.51 -14.59
C ASP A 5 0.07 -19.69 -13.07
N GLU A 6 1.14 -20.12 -12.40
CA GLU A 6 1.16 -20.27 -10.95
C GLU A 6 0.92 -18.93 -10.24
N THR A 7 1.54 -17.85 -10.74
CA THR A 7 1.39 -16.50 -10.17
C THR A 7 -0.03 -15.99 -10.35
N LEU A 8 -0.67 -16.19 -11.51
CA LEU A 8 -2.08 -15.84 -11.74
C LEU A 8 -2.99 -16.50 -10.68
N ILE A 9 -2.80 -17.80 -10.44
CA ILE A 9 -3.58 -18.54 -9.44
C ILE A 9 -3.36 -17.98 -8.04
N LYS A 10 -2.11 -17.77 -7.63
CA LYS A 10 -1.75 -17.29 -6.28
C LYS A 10 -2.22 -15.86 -5.99
N ILE A 11 -2.20 -14.99 -6.99
CA ILE A 11 -2.75 -13.63 -6.83
C ILE A 11 -4.28 -13.70 -6.70
N LYS A 12 -4.93 -14.48 -7.57
CA LYS A 12 -6.40 -14.65 -7.56
C LYS A 12 -6.91 -15.30 -6.27
N SER A 13 -6.21 -16.30 -5.76
CA SER A 13 -6.57 -16.99 -4.50
C SER A 13 -6.17 -16.20 -3.24
N LEU A 14 -5.52 -15.04 -3.38
CA LEU A 14 -5.01 -14.22 -2.29
C LEU A 14 -3.93 -14.90 -1.44
N GLU A 15 -3.26 -15.89 -1.98
CA GLU A 15 -2.04 -16.45 -1.38
C GLU A 15 -0.92 -15.39 -1.42
N ILE A 16 -0.84 -14.61 -2.52
CA ILE A 16 0.02 -13.44 -2.61
C ILE A 16 -0.82 -12.19 -2.31
N GLN A 17 -0.47 -11.48 -1.26
CA GLN A 17 -1.15 -10.27 -0.80
C GLN A 17 -0.18 -9.12 -0.54
N GLY A 18 -0.73 -7.88 -0.59
CA GLY A 18 0.00 -6.63 -0.42
C GLY A 18 0.61 -6.13 -1.73
N ALA A 19 0.38 -4.86 -2.02
CA ALA A 19 0.66 -4.23 -3.32
C ALA A 19 2.09 -4.50 -3.83
N GLU A 20 3.10 -4.41 -2.96
CA GLU A 20 4.50 -4.68 -3.33
C GLU A 20 4.75 -6.14 -3.70
N ASN A 21 4.24 -7.09 -2.89
CA ASN A 21 4.44 -8.52 -3.16
C ASN A 21 3.74 -8.94 -4.46
N ILE A 22 2.56 -8.39 -4.72
CA ILE A 22 1.80 -8.61 -5.95
C ILE A 22 2.58 -8.05 -7.15
N ALA A 23 3.09 -6.83 -7.05
CA ALA A 23 3.89 -6.22 -8.11
C ALA A 23 5.17 -7.03 -8.40
N ILE A 24 5.91 -7.44 -7.38
CA ILE A 24 7.12 -8.25 -7.52
C ILE A 24 6.82 -9.61 -8.14
N ALA A 25 5.78 -10.30 -7.68
CA ALA A 25 5.38 -11.59 -8.23
C ALA A 25 4.94 -11.47 -9.70
N GLY A 26 4.11 -10.45 -10.01
CA GLY A 26 3.66 -10.16 -11.37
C GLY A 26 4.81 -9.87 -12.33
N VAL A 27 5.77 -9.05 -11.90
CA VAL A 27 6.96 -8.72 -12.72
C VAL A 27 7.84 -9.95 -12.96
N LYS A 28 8.07 -10.79 -11.96
CA LYS A 28 8.83 -12.04 -12.11
C LYS A 28 8.14 -13.00 -13.09
N ALA A 29 6.81 -13.12 -13.01
CA ALA A 29 6.02 -13.92 -13.93
C ALA A 29 6.05 -13.34 -15.35
N PHE A 30 5.94 -12.02 -15.49
CA PHE A 30 6.01 -11.32 -16.77
C PHE A 30 7.40 -11.45 -17.42
N ALA A 31 8.46 -11.54 -16.64
CA ALA A 31 9.83 -11.74 -17.14
C ALA A 31 9.99 -13.06 -17.91
N GLU A 32 9.20 -14.11 -17.61
CA GLU A 32 9.16 -15.32 -18.47
C GLU A 32 8.62 -15.00 -19.86
N LYS A 33 7.53 -14.18 -19.91
CA LYS A 33 6.91 -13.80 -21.19
C LYS A 33 7.79 -12.88 -22.03
N LEU A 34 8.60 -12.04 -21.41
CA LEU A 34 9.61 -11.22 -22.09
C LEU A 34 10.71 -12.06 -22.75
N LYS A 35 11.00 -13.29 -22.26
CA LYS A 35 11.94 -14.22 -22.87
C LYS A 35 11.31 -15.02 -24.03
N GLU A 36 9.98 -15.18 -24.03
CA GLU A 36 9.26 -15.95 -25.04
C GLU A 36 8.94 -15.15 -26.31
N THR A 37 8.76 -13.82 -26.18
CA THR A 37 8.36 -12.96 -27.29
C THR A 37 8.76 -11.49 -27.07
N ASP A 38 9.05 -10.80 -28.18
CA ASP A 38 9.23 -9.35 -28.22
C ASP A 38 8.04 -8.60 -28.89
N ASP A 39 6.98 -9.33 -29.22
CA ASP A 39 5.74 -8.77 -29.75
C ASP A 39 5.01 -7.96 -28.67
N VAL A 40 5.08 -6.63 -28.80
CA VAL A 40 4.49 -5.68 -27.86
C VAL A 40 2.98 -5.87 -27.71
N ALA A 41 2.26 -6.23 -28.78
CA ALA A 41 0.81 -6.43 -28.69
C ALA A 41 0.50 -7.65 -27.79
N LYS A 42 1.23 -8.74 -27.97
CA LYS A 42 1.11 -9.94 -27.13
C LYS A 42 1.54 -9.66 -25.68
N LEU A 43 2.62 -8.90 -25.46
CA LEU A 43 3.05 -8.53 -24.12
C LEU A 43 2.01 -7.68 -23.38
N LYS A 44 1.32 -6.77 -24.09
CA LYS A 44 0.21 -6.00 -23.52
C LYS A 44 -0.96 -6.88 -23.10
N THR A 45 -1.25 -8.01 -23.76
CA THR A 45 -2.30 -8.92 -23.30
C THR A 45 -1.95 -9.59 -21.99
N TYR A 46 -0.68 -9.98 -21.77
CA TYR A 46 -0.23 -10.52 -20.49
C TYR A 46 -0.28 -9.48 -19.36
N ILE A 47 0.06 -8.23 -19.66
CA ILE A 47 -0.08 -7.12 -18.69
C ILE A 47 -1.55 -6.93 -18.31
N ALA A 48 -2.46 -6.91 -19.29
CA ALA A 48 -3.88 -6.76 -19.03
C ALA A 48 -4.43 -7.92 -18.17
N GLU A 49 -4.01 -9.15 -18.45
CA GLU A 49 -4.40 -10.33 -17.67
C GLU A 49 -3.93 -10.22 -16.21
N LEU A 50 -2.64 -9.96 -15.96
CA LEU A 50 -2.09 -9.77 -14.61
C LEU A 50 -2.78 -8.62 -13.86
N SER A 51 -2.98 -7.48 -14.53
CA SER A 51 -3.58 -6.29 -13.92
C SER A 51 -5.06 -6.47 -13.58
N SER A 52 -5.78 -7.33 -14.34
CA SER A 52 -7.19 -7.61 -14.09
C SER A 52 -7.45 -8.41 -12.81
N LEU A 53 -6.44 -9.07 -12.28
CA LEU A 53 -6.56 -9.88 -11.05
C LEU A 53 -6.74 -9.02 -9.80
N ARG A 54 -6.24 -7.79 -9.82
CA ARG A 54 -6.27 -6.84 -8.70
C ARG A 54 -6.48 -5.43 -9.24
N VAL A 55 -7.72 -5.00 -9.24
CA VAL A 55 -8.10 -3.72 -9.87
C VAL A 55 -7.55 -2.49 -9.12
N THR A 56 -7.43 -2.57 -7.79
CA THR A 56 -6.93 -1.50 -6.90
C THR A 56 -5.42 -1.66 -6.61
N GLU A 57 -4.59 -1.92 -7.64
CA GLU A 57 -3.16 -2.20 -7.46
C GLU A 57 -2.32 -1.51 -8.55
N PRO A 58 -2.25 -0.16 -8.57
CA PRO A 58 -1.47 0.56 -9.58
C PRO A 58 0.02 0.25 -9.54
N ALA A 59 0.59 -0.15 -8.40
CA ALA A 59 1.98 -0.57 -8.31
C ALA A 59 2.31 -1.75 -9.26
N LEU A 60 1.39 -2.71 -9.40
CA LEU A 60 1.55 -3.82 -10.36
C LEU A 60 1.52 -3.28 -11.80
N LYS A 61 0.52 -2.45 -12.14
CA LYS A 61 0.35 -1.88 -13.48
C LYS A 61 1.60 -1.08 -13.88
N ASN A 62 2.06 -0.18 -13.00
CA ASN A 62 3.25 0.64 -13.23
C ASN A 62 4.52 -0.19 -13.36
N ALA A 63 4.70 -1.22 -12.53
CA ALA A 63 5.84 -2.11 -12.59
C ALA A 63 5.90 -2.91 -13.91
N LEU A 64 4.76 -3.42 -14.38
CA LEU A 64 4.64 -4.12 -15.66
C LEU A 64 4.87 -3.18 -16.85
N GLN A 65 4.34 -1.96 -16.78
CA GLN A 65 4.57 -0.93 -17.80
C GLN A 65 6.05 -0.54 -17.87
N PHE A 66 6.71 -0.34 -16.72
CA PHE A 66 8.15 -0.10 -16.68
C PHE A 66 8.93 -1.23 -17.35
N CYS A 67 8.60 -2.49 -17.08
CA CYS A 67 9.20 -3.64 -17.75
C CYS A 67 8.99 -3.59 -19.26
N LEU A 68 7.77 -3.31 -19.73
CA LEU A 68 7.44 -3.22 -21.16
C LEU A 68 8.24 -2.13 -21.89
N LEU A 69 8.46 -0.99 -21.23
CA LEU A 69 9.19 0.13 -21.81
C LEU A 69 10.71 -0.10 -21.88
N ASN A 70 11.25 -0.94 -20.99
CA ASN A 70 12.68 -1.05 -20.79
C ASN A 70 13.28 -2.42 -21.15
N PHE A 71 12.51 -3.50 -21.36
CA PHE A 71 13.04 -4.86 -21.54
C PHE A 71 14.05 -5.02 -22.67
N LYS A 72 13.95 -4.21 -23.74
CA LYS A 72 14.90 -4.23 -24.86
C LYS A 72 16.26 -3.59 -24.52
N LYS A 73 16.28 -2.70 -23.52
CA LYS A 73 17.49 -1.98 -23.07
C LYS A 73 18.10 -2.61 -21.83
N ASP A 74 17.27 -3.23 -20.99
CA ASP A 74 17.66 -3.89 -19.74
C ASP A 74 17.19 -5.34 -19.75
N PRO A 75 18.06 -6.32 -20.05
CA PRO A 75 17.73 -7.74 -20.00
C PRO A 75 17.31 -8.22 -18.59
N ASN A 76 17.66 -7.49 -17.53
CA ASN A 76 17.37 -7.80 -16.13
C ASN A 76 16.31 -6.85 -15.56
N VAL A 77 15.42 -6.33 -16.40
CA VAL A 77 14.42 -5.33 -16.00
C VAL A 77 13.57 -5.75 -14.80
N ALA A 78 13.29 -7.04 -14.65
CA ALA A 78 12.55 -7.55 -13.51
C ALA A 78 13.32 -7.39 -12.19
N GLU A 79 14.61 -7.67 -12.19
CA GLU A 79 15.51 -7.46 -11.05
C GLU A 79 15.64 -5.97 -10.73
N THR A 80 15.71 -5.12 -11.76
CA THR A 80 15.71 -3.65 -11.62
C THR A 80 14.45 -3.18 -10.87
N VAL A 81 13.27 -3.70 -11.22
CA VAL A 81 12.01 -3.39 -10.53
C VAL A 81 12.01 -3.91 -9.10
N VAL A 82 12.44 -5.15 -8.87
CA VAL A 82 12.54 -5.71 -7.51
C VAL A 82 13.46 -4.87 -6.62
N LYS A 83 14.61 -4.44 -7.19
CA LYS A 83 15.55 -3.56 -6.51
C LYS A 83 14.92 -2.19 -6.19
N TYR A 84 14.17 -1.60 -7.12
CA TYR A 84 13.45 -0.35 -6.89
C TYR A 84 12.55 -0.45 -5.64
N PHE A 85 11.71 -1.48 -5.53
CA PHE A 85 10.83 -1.63 -4.37
C PHE A 85 11.61 -1.78 -3.05
N SER A 86 12.72 -2.53 -3.07
CA SER A 86 13.58 -2.68 -1.91
C SER A 86 14.23 -1.35 -1.49
N ASP A 87 14.84 -0.65 -2.44
CA ASP A 87 15.53 0.62 -2.20
C ASP A 87 14.52 1.72 -1.75
N ALA A 88 13.35 1.77 -2.39
CA ALA A 88 12.29 2.69 -2.02
C ALA A 88 11.83 2.46 -0.57
N LYS A 89 11.64 1.20 -0.16
CA LYS A 89 11.24 0.86 1.20
C LYS A 89 12.28 1.30 2.25
N GLU A 90 13.56 1.07 2.00
CA GLU A 90 14.64 1.52 2.89
C GLU A 90 14.66 3.05 3.00
N LYS A 91 14.53 3.75 1.88
CA LYS A 91 14.52 5.21 1.84
C LYS A 91 13.31 5.80 2.55
N ILE A 92 12.12 5.21 2.36
CA ILE A 92 10.90 5.56 3.09
C ILE A 92 11.09 5.35 4.60
N ALA A 93 11.73 4.25 5.00
CA ALA A 93 12.01 3.97 6.40
C ALA A 93 12.93 5.03 7.02
N GLU A 94 13.99 5.42 6.32
CA GLU A 94 14.91 6.48 6.78
C GLU A 94 14.24 7.84 6.91
N ILE A 95 13.40 8.20 5.94
CA ILE A 95 12.67 9.48 5.93
C ILE A 95 11.60 9.48 7.02
N GLY A 96 10.80 8.41 7.09
CA GLY A 96 9.69 8.30 8.04
C GLY A 96 10.15 8.20 9.49
N ALA A 97 11.26 7.51 9.76
CA ALA A 97 11.83 7.41 11.10
C ALA A 97 12.15 8.79 11.71
N LYS A 98 12.44 9.81 10.89
CA LYS A 98 12.70 11.17 11.36
C LYS A 98 11.46 11.86 11.95
N LYS A 99 10.25 11.36 11.65
CA LYS A 99 9.00 11.87 12.22
C LYS A 99 8.71 11.35 13.62
N ILE A 100 9.44 10.35 14.07
CA ILE A 100 9.24 9.69 15.36
C ILE A 100 10.25 10.26 16.37
N ALA A 101 9.77 10.64 17.54
CA ALA A 101 10.57 11.12 18.68
C ALA A 101 10.38 10.17 19.88
N ASP A 102 11.29 10.29 20.86
CA ASP A 102 11.17 9.57 22.13
C ASP A 102 9.88 9.93 22.87
N GLY A 103 9.27 8.93 23.48
CA GLY A 103 8.04 9.08 24.27
C GLY A 103 6.75 9.11 23.46
N MET A 104 6.81 9.18 22.13
CA MET A 104 5.61 9.21 21.29
C MET A 104 4.77 7.94 21.41
N THR A 105 3.47 8.11 21.29
CA THR A 105 2.49 7.05 20.98
C THR A 105 2.03 7.18 19.53
N ILE A 106 2.23 6.14 18.73
CA ILE A 106 1.96 6.14 17.29
C ILE A 106 0.79 5.24 16.99
N PHE A 107 -0.22 5.75 16.29
CA PHE A 107 -1.32 4.93 15.80
C PHE A 107 -1.02 4.39 14.39
N THR A 108 -1.43 3.15 14.13
CA THR A 108 -1.46 2.58 12.78
C THR A 108 -2.66 1.67 12.59
N HIS A 109 -3.10 1.53 11.34
CA HIS A 109 -4.21 0.66 10.94
C HIS A 109 -3.78 -0.25 9.81
N CYS A 110 -4.30 -1.47 9.79
CA CYS A 110 -3.96 -2.52 8.85
C CYS A 110 -2.49 -3.00 8.96
N HIS A 111 -1.99 -3.58 7.89
CA HIS A 111 -0.58 -3.96 7.77
C HIS A 111 0.01 -3.32 6.51
N ALA A 112 0.97 -2.45 6.72
CA ALA A 112 1.76 -1.84 5.65
C ALA A 112 3.25 -2.05 5.92
N SER A 113 3.95 -2.75 5.04
CA SER A 113 5.38 -3.05 5.20
C SER A 113 6.25 -1.79 5.26
N THR A 114 5.82 -0.69 4.64
CA THR A 114 6.49 0.61 4.74
C THR A 114 6.37 1.21 6.14
N VAL A 115 5.18 1.11 6.76
CA VAL A 115 4.97 1.61 8.12
C VAL A 115 5.73 0.77 9.14
N THR A 116 5.64 -0.57 9.08
CA THR A 116 6.38 -1.44 10.00
C THR A 116 7.89 -1.20 9.88
N LYS A 117 8.40 -1.01 8.65
CA LYS A 117 9.82 -0.72 8.42
C LYS A 117 10.24 0.64 8.99
N ILE A 118 9.40 1.69 8.88
CA ILE A 118 9.64 3.00 9.53
C ILE A 118 9.78 2.85 11.04
N LEU A 119 8.83 2.13 11.66
CA LEU A 119 8.79 1.93 13.10
C LEU A 119 10.01 1.13 13.58
N ILE A 120 10.33 0.04 12.90
CA ILE A 120 11.52 -0.78 13.21
C ILE A 120 12.78 0.06 13.07
N LYS A 121 12.93 0.82 11.97
CA LYS A 121 14.09 1.70 11.76
C LYS A 121 14.25 2.75 12.85
N ALA A 122 13.16 3.37 13.30
CA ALA A 122 13.19 4.32 14.41
C ALA A 122 13.64 3.66 15.72
N HIS A 123 13.18 2.43 15.99
CA HIS A 123 13.57 1.65 17.16
C HIS A 123 15.05 1.24 17.09
N GLU A 124 15.55 0.80 15.95
CA GLU A 124 16.97 0.49 15.70
C GLU A 124 17.88 1.72 15.91
N GLN A 125 17.37 2.93 15.68
CA GLN A 125 18.05 4.19 15.98
C GLN A 125 18.03 4.55 17.48
N GLY A 126 17.52 3.70 18.35
CA GLY A 126 17.46 3.87 19.79
C GLY A 126 16.25 4.63 20.30
N LYS A 127 15.30 5.01 19.45
CA LYS A 127 14.09 5.74 19.88
C LYS A 127 13.14 4.82 20.65
N LYS A 128 12.56 5.37 21.72
CA LYS A 128 11.61 4.66 22.59
C LYS A 128 10.22 5.27 22.38
N PHE A 129 9.28 4.45 21.92
CA PHE A 129 7.90 4.84 21.64
C PHE A 129 6.97 3.65 21.80
N THR A 130 5.67 3.88 21.83
CA THR A 130 4.63 2.85 21.88
C THR A 130 3.81 2.91 20.60
N VAL A 131 3.38 1.76 20.09
CA VAL A 131 2.46 1.68 18.95
C VAL A 131 1.09 1.24 19.43
N ARG A 132 0.05 1.92 18.96
CA ARG A 132 -1.34 1.48 19.08
C ARG A 132 -1.84 1.07 17.72
N ASN A 133 -2.50 -0.08 17.62
CA ASN A 133 -3.12 -0.51 16.37
C ASN A 133 -4.41 -1.28 16.61
N THR A 134 -5.16 -1.47 15.52
CA THR A 134 -6.40 -2.24 15.53
C THR A 134 -6.27 -3.51 14.71
N GLU A 135 -7.15 -4.49 14.98
CA GLU A 135 -7.07 -5.82 14.38
C GLU A 135 -7.33 -5.85 12.87
N THR A 136 -8.07 -4.88 12.32
CA THR A 136 -8.42 -4.76 10.90
C THR A 136 -9.28 -5.91 10.41
N ARG A 137 -10.59 -5.87 10.75
CA ARG A 137 -11.58 -6.80 10.20
C ARG A 137 -11.72 -6.63 8.68
N PRO A 138 -12.13 -7.67 7.91
CA PRO A 138 -12.40 -9.04 8.37
C PRO A 138 -11.19 -9.96 8.44
N LYS A 139 -10.03 -9.59 7.79
CA LYS A 139 -8.86 -10.49 7.61
C LYS A 139 -7.77 -10.36 8.67
N PHE A 140 -7.95 -9.48 9.66
CA PHE A 140 -7.05 -9.31 10.81
C PHE A 140 -5.61 -8.92 10.48
N GLN A 141 -5.38 -8.16 9.40
CA GLN A 141 -4.03 -7.75 9.01
C GLN A 141 -3.30 -6.94 10.10
N GLY A 142 -4.05 -6.21 10.96
CA GLY A 142 -3.48 -5.49 12.08
C GLY A 142 -2.77 -6.40 13.09
N ARG A 143 -3.18 -7.67 13.22
CA ARG A 143 -2.49 -8.65 14.06
C ARG A 143 -1.08 -8.93 13.55
N LYS A 144 -0.89 -9.03 12.22
CA LYS A 144 0.43 -9.20 11.62
C LYS A 144 1.35 -8.01 11.95
N THR A 145 0.82 -6.78 11.90
CA THR A 145 1.57 -5.58 12.32
C THR A 145 1.99 -5.67 13.79
N ALA A 146 1.07 -6.04 14.69
CA ALA A 146 1.37 -6.19 16.11
C ALA A 146 2.45 -7.25 16.36
N GLU A 147 2.38 -8.41 15.69
CA GLU A 147 3.36 -9.48 15.79
C GLU A 147 4.75 -9.05 15.32
N GLU A 148 4.85 -8.38 14.15
CA GLU A 148 6.14 -7.91 13.62
C GLU A 148 6.79 -6.88 14.53
N LEU A 149 6.03 -5.93 15.05
CA LEU A 149 6.54 -4.90 15.94
C LEU A 149 6.94 -5.47 17.31
N ALA A 150 6.14 -6.38 17.87
CA ALA A 150 6.47 -7.04 19.13
C ALA A 150 7.75 -7.89 19.01
N LYS A 151 7.94 -8.61 17.89
CA LYS A 151 9.20 -9.35 17.59
C LYS A 151 10.41 -8.42 17.51
N ALA A 152 10.22 -7.18 17.05
CA ALA A 152 11.27 -6.17 17.00
C ALA A 152 11.51 -5.49 18.37
N GLY A 153 10.78 -5.85 19.43
CA GLY A 153 10.92 -5.27 20.76
C GLY A 153 10.17 -3.94 20.97
N ILE A 154 9.28 -3.58 20.07
CA ILE A 154 8.48 -2.36 20.15
C ILE A 154 7.21 -2.65 20.96
N PRO A 155 6.89 -1.89 22.03
CA PRO A 155 5.64 -2.04 22.77
C PRO A 155 4.42 -1.78 21.89
N VAL A 156 3.44 -2.69 21.88
CA VAL A 156 2.21 -2.58 21.10
C VAL A 156 0.99 -2.71 21.99
N ILE A 157 0.03 -1.80 21.82
CA ILE A 157 -1.31 -1.86 22.41
C ILE A 157 -2.28 -2.15 21.27
N HIS A 158 -2.88 -3.34 21.28
CA HIS A 158 -3.72 -3.86 20.21
C HIS A 158 -5.19 -3.90 20.63
N GLY A 159 -6.10 -3.46 19.76
CA GLY A 159 -7.54 -3.46 20.05
C GLY A 159 -8.39 -3.87 18.84
N VAL A 160 -9.69 -4.00 19.07
CA VAL A 160 -10.68 -4.15 17.98
C VAL A 160 -10.84 -2.81 17.25
N ASP A 161 -11.30 -2.82 15.99
CA ASP A 161 -11.40 -1.60 15.18
C ASP A 161 -12.28 -0.51 15.81
N SER A 162 -13.35 -0.89 16.52
CA SER A 162 -14.22 0.05 17.22
C SER A 162 -13.57 0.79 18.39
N THR A 163 -12.40 0.36 18.87
CA THR A 163 -11.62 1.09 19.89
C THR A 163 -10.77 2.22 19.31
N GLY A 164 -10.69 2.35 17.99
CA GLY A 164 -9.78 3.28 17.33
C GLY A 164 -9.91 4.73 17.77
N ARG A 165 -11.14 5.22 18.04
CA ARG A 165 -11.35 6.58 18.58
C ARG A 165 -10.70 6.77 19.95
N ILE A 166 -10.82 5.78 20.83
CA ILE A 166 -10.21 5.82 22.18
C ILE A 166 -8.69 5.71 22.05
N ALA A 167 -8.22 4.79 21.20
CA ALA A 167 -6.80 4.57 20.97
C ALA A 167 -6.10 5.81 20.41
N LEU A 168 -6.73 6.50 19.44
CA LEU A 168 -6.17 7.70 18.81
C LEU A 168 -6.08 8.88 19.77
N LYS A 169 -7.04 9.07 20.67
CA LYS A 169 -7.07 10.22 21.58
C LYS A 169 -5.76 10.43 22.35
N GLU A 170 -4.97 9.40 22.54
CA GLU A 170 -3.71 9.43 23.31
C GLU A 170 -2.49 9.20 22.39
N CYS A 171 -2.63 9.48 21.09
CA CYS A 171 -1.54 9.33 20.12
C CYS A 171 -1.01 10.71 19.68
N ASP A 172 0.27 10.70 19.29
CA ASP A 172 0.99 11.88 18.80
C ASP A 172 1.11 11.89 17.28
N LEU A 173 0.88 10.72 16.64
CA LEU A 173 1.11 10.53 15.22
C LEU A 173 0.27 9.36 14.68
N PHE A 174 -0.35 9.52 13.52
CA PHE A 174 -0.98 8.44 12.77
C PHE A 174 -0.20 8.16 11.48
N LEU A 175 0.33 6.93 11.37
CA LEU A 175 1.00 6.43 10.16
C LEU A 175 0.16 5.31 9.55
N PHE A 176 -0.09 5.37 8.25
CA PHE A 176 -0.79 4.31 7.52
C PHE A 176 -0.17 4.10 6.13
N GLY A 177 -0.44 2.96 5.51
CA GLY A 177 0.02 2.63 4.16
C GLY A 177 -0.87 3.24 3.08
N ALA A 178 -0.59 2.87 1.82
CA ALA A 178 -1.49 3.12 0.70
C ALA A 178 -1.52 1.89 -0.21
N ASP A 179 -2.62 1.67 -0.90
CA ASP A 179 -2.76 0.74 -2.01
C ASP A 179 -2.73 1.51 -3.34
N ALA A 180 -3.32 2.72 -3.39
CA ALA A 180 -3.23 3.64 -4.51
C ALA A 180 -3.14 5.11 -4.06
N ILE A 181 -2.65 5.98 -4.95
CA ILE A 181 -2.66 7.45 -4.83
C ILE A 181 -3.33 7.99 -6.09
N THR A 182 -4.36 8.82 -5.94
CA THR A 182 -5.05 9.44 -7.08
C THR A 182 -4.37 10.74 -7.54
N ALA A 183 -4.76 11.24 -8.71
CA ALA A 183 -4.25 12.49 -9.26
C ALA A 183 -4.53 13.72 -8.37
N GLU A 184 -5.61 13.68 -7.58
CA GLU A 184 -5.96 14.72 -6.61
C GLU A 184 -5.17 14.58 -5.28
N GLY A 185 -4.33 13.56 -5.15
CA GLY A 185 -3.59 13.27 -3.92
C GLY A 185 -4.39 12.52 -2.85
N ASN A 186 -5.60 12.06 -3.17
CA ASN A 186 -6.33 11.16 -2.29
C ASN A 186 -5.59 9.83 -2.17
N VAL A 187 -5.72 9.17 -1.01
CA VAL A 187 -5.05 7.89 -0.76
C VAL A 187 -6.08 6.78 -0.57
N VAL A 188 -5.99 5.76 -1.39
CA VAL A 188 -6.76 4.52 -1.19
C VAL A 188 -5.98 3.60 -0.25
N ASN A 189 -6.63 3.17 0.81
CA ASN A 189 -6.07 2.21 1.76
C ASN A 189 -7.21 1.37 2.37
N LYS A 190 -6.86 0.44 3.23
CA LYS A 190 -7.79 -0.48 3.90
C LYS A 190 -8.98 0.26 4.51
N ILE A 191 -10.20 -0.33 4.34
CA ILE A 191 -11.43 0.17 4.97
C ILE A 191 -11.20 0.46 6.46
N GLY A 192 -11.71 1.59 6.96
CA GLY A 192 -11.49 2.12 8.30
C GLY A 192 -10.45 3.24 8.38
N THR A 193 -9.59 3.39 7.38
CA THR A 193 -8.52 4.42 7.38
C THR A 193 -9.09 5.83 7.43
N THR A 194 -10.11 6.13 6.64
CA THR A 194 -10.78 7.45 6.60
C THR A 194 -11.44 7.79 7.93
N MET A 195 -12.11 6.80 8.54
CA MET A 195 -12.69 6.97 9.88
C MET A 195 -11.62 7.34 10.90
N PHE A 196 -10.46 6.67 10.89
CA PHE A 196 -9.36 6.98 11.80
C PHE A 196 -8.71 8.34 11.48
N ALA A 197 -8.60 8.72 10.21
CA ALA A 197 -8.11 10.04 9.81
C ALA A 197 -9.05 11.16 10.31
N GLN A 198 -10.36 10.96 10.29
CA GLN A 198 -11.34 11.90 10.86
C GLN A 198 -11.21 12.01 12.38
N PHE A 199 -10.96 10.91 13.08
CA PHE A 199 -10.69 10.97 14.53
C PHE A 199 -9.35 11.66 14.84
N ALA A 200 -8.33 11.42 14.02
CA ALA A 200 -7.04 12.10 14.15
C ALA A 200 -7.20 13.63 13.98
N GLU A 201 -7.97 14.07 12.98
CA GLU A 201 -8.31 15.48 12.78
C GLU A 201 -9.02 16.06 14.01
N MET A 202 -10.03 15.38 14.56
CA MET A 202 -10.76 15.81 15.78
C MET A 202 -9.80 16.04 16.97
N TYR A 203 -8.75 15.23 17.07
CA TYR A 203 -7.75 15.32 18.15
C TYR A 203 -6.49 16.09 17.75
N GLN A 204 -6.46 16.70 16.55
CA GLN A 204 -5.32 17.44 16.00
C GLN A 204 -4.02 16.60 15.91
N ILE A 205 -4.18 15.31 15.66
CA ILE A 205 -3.07 14.35 15.48
C ILE A 205 -2.63 14.39 14.03
N PRO A 206 -1.34 14.63 13.74
CA PRO A 206 -0.84 14.61 12.37
C PRO A 206 -0.95 13.21 11.75
N VAL A 207 -1.39 13.19 10.48
CA VAL A 207 -1.67 11.98 9.70
C VAL A 207 -0.73 11.91 8.50
N TYR A 208 0.02 10.81 8.36
CA TYR A 208 0.89 10.59 7.21
C TYR A 208 0.62 9.22 6.56
N SER A 209 0.45 9.23 5.25
CA SER A 209 0.52 8.01 4.45
C SER A 209 1.98 7.69 4.12
N CYS A 210 2.37 6.40 4.17
CA CYS A 210 3.74 5.94 3.98
C CYS A 210 3.77 4.91 2.85
N THR A 211 4.26 5.29 1.68
CA THR A 211 4.16 4.44 0.48
C THR A 211 5.21 4.79 -0.57
N ASN A 212 5.46 3.89 -1.53
CA ASN A 212 6.27 4.23 -2.69
C ASN A 212 5.43 4.96 -3.75
N SER A 213 6.09 5.78 -4.56
CA SER A 213 5.45 6.61 -5.57
C SER A 213 4.86 5.83 -6.75
N TRP A 214 5.28 4.58 -6.97
CA TRP A 214 4.69 3.74 -8.03
C TRP A 214 3.28 3.23 -7.70
N LYS A 215 2.72 3.61 -6.55
CA LYS A 215 1.30 3.46 -6.23
C LYS A 215 0.43 4.61 -6.74
N PHE A 216 1.00 5.59 -7.40
CA PHE A 216 0.21 6.57 -8.14
C PHE A 216 -0.52 5.88 -9.30
N ASP A 217 -1.84 6.11 -9.41
CA ASP A 217 -2.61 5.63 -10.55
C ASP A 217 -2.81 6.75 -11.59
N PRO A 218 -2.06 6.73 -12.71
CA PRO A 218 -2.21 7.73 -13.76
C PRO A 218 -3.59 7.68 -14.46
N ALA A 219 -4.34 6.59 -14.34
CA ALA A 219 -5.70 6.49 -14.89
C ALA A 219 -6.67 7.48 -14.22
N THR A 220 -6.35 7.94 -13.01
CA THR A 220 -7.16 8.95 -12.31
C THR A 220 -6.93 10.39 -12.81
N ILE A 221 -5.91 10.61 -13.65
CA ILE A 221 -5.73 11.89 -14.36
C ILE A 221 -6.92 12.06 -15.32
N GLY A 222 -7.69 13.11 -15.14
CA GLY A 222 -8.91 13.34 -15.90
C GLY A 222 -10.19 13.04 -15.13
N GLY A 223 -10.09 12.72 -13.85
CA GLY A 223 -11.20 12.59 -12.91
C GLY A 223 -11.88 11.22 -12.90
N ALA A 224 -11.17 10.18 -13.36
CA ALA A 224 -11.66 8.82 -13.17
C ALA A 224 -11.50 8.40 -11.69
N ASP A 225 -12.51 7.75 -11.15
CA ASP A 225 -12.45 7.19 -9.81
C ASP A 225 -11.51 5.97 -9.75
N GLU A 226 -10.74 5.85 -8.66
CA GLU A 226 -9.99 4.62 -8.37
C GLU A 226 -10.99 3.48 -8.05
N PRO A 227 -10.93 2.35 -8.77
CA PRO A 227 -11.83 1.24 -8.52
C PRO A 227 -11.56 0.60 -7.16
N ILE A 228 -12.61 0.44 -6.35
CA ILE A 228 -12.53 -0.21 -5.03
C ILE A 228 -12.93 -1.67 -5.16
N GLU A 229 -12.04 -2.58 -4.72
CA GLU A 229 -12.28 -4.02 -4.71
C GLU A 229 -13.35 -4.38 -3.68
N GLU A 230 -14.45 -4.99 -4.14
CA GLU A 230 -15.43 -5.65 -3.28
C GLU A 230 -15.03 -7.10 -3.05
N ARG A 231 -15.00 -7.54 -1.80
CA ARG A 231 -14.52 -8.86 -1.38
C ARG A 231 -15.67 -9.83 -1.10
N ASP A 232 -15.35 -11.12 -1.03
CA ASP A 232 -16.32 -12.15 -0.70
C ASP A 232 -16.99 -11.83 0.66
N SER A 233 -18.32 -11.81 0.65
CA SER A 233 -19.16 -11.59 1.83
C SER A 233 -18.90 -12.59 2.95
N LYS A 234 -18.49 -13.81 2.62
CA LYS A 234 -18.12 -14.86 3.59
C LYS A 234 -16.94 -14.49 4.47
N GLU A 235 -16.08 -13.56 4.04
CA GLU A 235 -15.01 -13.06 4.91
C GLU A 235 -15.54 -12.32 6.13
N VAL A 236 -16.70 -11.67 6.00
CA VAL A 236 -17.38 -10.95 7.08
C VAL A 236 -18.24 -11.90 7.92
N TRP A 237 -19.08 -12.69 7.24
CA TRP A 237 -19.97 -13.66 7.85
C TRP A 237 -20.24 -14.83 6.91
N ASP A 238 -19.79 -16.03 7.30
CA ASP A 238 -19.81 -17.21 6.43
C ASP A 238 -21.23 -17.66 6.06
N SER A 239 -22.18 -17.60 7.00
CA SER A 239 -23.56 -18.10 6.83
C SER A 239 -24.59 -17.10 7.39
N PRO A 240 -24.81 -15.95 6.71
CA PRO A 240 -25.81 -15.00 7.13
C PRO A 240 -27.23 -15.54 6.90
N PRO A 241 -28.23 -15.19 7.74
CA PRO A 241 -29.61 -15.57 7.52
C PRO A 241 -30.18 -14.91 6.25
N GLU A 242 -31.27 -15.50 5.72
CA GLU A 242 -31.97 -14.94 4.56
C GLU A 242 -32.42 -13.49 4.82
N GLY A 243 -32.27 -12.63 3.82
CA GLY A 243 -32.62 -11.19 3.92
C GLY A 243 -31.46 -10.31 4.42
N VAL A 244 -30.35 -10.86 4.90
CA VAL A 244 -29.16 -10.07 5.28
C VAL A 244 -28.24 -9.88 4.07
N LYS A 245 -28.06 -8.63 3.63
CA LYS A 245 -27.07 -8.25 2.61
C LYS A 245 -25.78 -7.81 3.30
N ILE A 246 -24.68 -8.44 2.94
CA ILE A 246 -23.34 -8.07 3.43
C ILE A 246 -22.66 -7.18 2.38
N ILE A 247 -22.00 -6.14 2.84
CA ILE A 247 -21.08 -5.33 2.06
C ILE A 247 -19.65 -5.54 2.63
N ASN A 248 -18.65 -5.69 1.77
CA ASN A 248 -17.29 -5.97 2.17
C ASN A 248 -16.26 -5.27 1.24
N PRO A 249 -16.28 -3.91 1.18
CA PRO A 249 -15.26 -3.19 0.45
C PRO A 249 -13.90 -3.43 1.10
N ALA A 250 -12.89 -3.78 0.30
CA ALA A 250 -11.55 -4.04 0.82
C ALA A 250 -10.85 -2.74 1.25
N PHE A 251 -11.12 -1.67 0.53
CA PHE A 251 -10.45 -0.39 0.64
C PHE A 251 -11.45 0.76 0.67
N GLU A 252 -10.96 1.94 0.96
CA GLU A 252 -11.69 3.20 0.84
C GLU A 252 -10.73 4.33 0.47
N LEU A 253 -11.28 5.41 -0.05
CA LEU A 253 -10.55 6.60 -0.41
C LEU A 253 -10.51 7.55 0.79
N THR A 254 -9.31 7.88 1.26
CA THR A 254 -9.07 8.90 2.28
C THR A 254 -8.76 10.22 1.57
N PRO A 255 -9.59 11.27 1.76
CA PRO A 255 -9.40 12.55 1.10
C PRO A 255 -8.07 13.22 1.45
N ALA A 256 -7.48 13.92 0.49
CA ALA A 256 -6.20 14.60 0.62
C ALA A 256 -6.17 15.61 1.78
N ASP A 257 -7.28 16.30 2.04
CA ASP A 257 -7.43 17.27 3.15
C ASP A 257 -7.36 16.64 4.55
N LYS A 258 -7.50 15.32 4.67
CA LYS A 258 -7.34 14.55 5.92
C LYS A 258 -5.91 14.06 6.15
N ILE A 259 -4.99 14.34 5.23
CA ILE A 259 -3.62 13.82 5.21
C ILE A 259 -2.64 14.99 5.29
N ASN A 260 -1.85 15.08 6.35
CA ASN A 260 -0.85 16.13 6.54
C ASN A 260 0.35 15.99 5.59
N GLY A 261 0.61 14.78 5.10
CA GLY A 261 1.64 14.52 4.12
C GLY A 261 1.76 13.05 3.73
N ILE A 262 2.39 12.80 2.58
CA ILE A 262 2.71 11.46 2.10
C ILE A 262 4.22 11.30 2.12
N ILE A 263 4.69 10.25 2.80
CA ILE A 263 6.10 9.88 2.92
C ILE A 263 6.40 8.87 1.82
N THR A 264 7.26 9.26 0.88
CA THR A 264 7.70 8.41 -0.23
C THR A 264 9.23 8.33 -0.28
N GLU A 265 9.78 7.52 -1.17
CA GLU A 265 11.21 7.49 -1.46
C GLU A 265 11.72 8.80 -2.08
N LEU A 266 10.82 9.63 -2.62
CA LEU A 266 11.16 10.95 -3.16
C LEU A 266 11.27 12.02 -2.06
N GLY A 267 10.62 11.81 -0.92
CA GLY A 267 10.57 12.76 0.19
C GLY A 267 9.24 12.73 0.94
N VAL A 268 8.97 13.83 1.65
CA VAL A 268 7.69 14.07 2.32
C VAL A 268 7.00 15.25 1.63
N PHE A 269 5.84 15.00 1.07
CA PHE A 269 5.09 15.99 0.29
C PHE A 269 3.67 16.14 0.83
N LYS A 270 3.09 17.32 0.64
CA LYS A 270 1.64 17.45 0.76
C LYS A 270 0.96 16.67 -0.36
N PRO A 271 -0.21 16.06 -0.10
CA PRO A 271 -0.93 15.28 -1.12
C PRO A 271 -1.05 16.01 -2.47
N GLU A 272 -1.40 17.29 -2.43
CA GLU A 272 -1.66 18.10 -3.63
C GLU A 272 -0.40 18.35 -4.50
N THR A 273 0.79 18.23 -3.91
CA THR A 273 2.07 18.46 -4.61
C THR A 273 2.77 17.18 -5.02
N LEU A 274 2.41 16.05 -4.41
CA LEU A 274 3.11 14.78 -4.61
C LEU A 274 3.05 14.31 -6.08
N VAL A 275 1.88 14.40 -6.72
CA VAL A 275 1.70 13.93 -8.10
C VAL A 275 2.63 14.64 -9.07
N MET A 276 2.83 15.97 -8.88
CA MET A 276 3.79 16.73 -9.68
C MET A 276 5.22 16.22 -9.48
N GLU A 277 5.62 15.86 -8.26
CA GLU A 277 6.94 15.33 -7.99
C GLU A 277 7.13 13.91 -8.53
N ILE A 278 6.08 13.08 -8.50
CA ILE A 278 6.08 11.75 -9.13
C ILE A 278 6.24 11.87 -10.64
N THR A 279 5.47 12.72 -11.29
CA THR A 279 5.53 12.90 -12.76
C THR A 279 6.87 13.47 -13.23
N LYS A 280 7.52 14.32 -12.44
CA LYS A 280 8.88 14.77 -12.70
C LYS A 280 9.91 13.64 -12.58
N ALA A 281 9.79 12.81 -11.53
CA ALA A 281 10.72 11.71 -11.27
C ALA A 281 10.54 10.54 -12.26
N TYR A 282 9.29 10.29 -12.66
CA TYR A 282 8.88 9.16 -13.49
C TYR A 282 7.95 9.59 -14.63
N PRO A 283 8.44 10.37 -15.62
CA PRO A 283 7.60 10.88 -16.72
C PRO A 283 6.86 9.77 -17.49
N TRP A 284 7.47 8.61 -17.59
CA TRP A 284 6.94 7.43 -18.27
C TRP A 284 5.60 6.91 -17.72
N MET A 285 5.20 7.32 -16.51
CA MET A 285 3.90 6.93 -15.93
C MET A 285 2.72 7.65 -16.58
N VAL A 286 2.95 8.80 -17.21
CA VAL A 286 1.90 9.67 -17.79
C VAL A 286 2.04 9.85 -19.29
N GLU A 287 3.05 9.26 -19.91
CA GLU A 287 3.25 9.16 -21.37
C GLU A 287 2.50 7.94 -21.92
#